data_ae181af4afbdd8ae3d4806d0e9c04fdf
#
_entry.id   ae181af4afbdd8ae3d4806d0e9c04fdf
#
_cell.length_a   1.000
_cell.length_b   1.000
_cell.length_c   1.000
_cell.angle_alpha   90.00
_cell.angle_beta   90.00
_cell.angle_gamma   90.00
#
_symmetry.space_group_name_H-M   'P 1'
#
loop_
_entity.id
_entity.type
_entity.pdbx_description
1 polymer ?
#
loop_
_entity_poly.entity_id
_entity_poly.type
_entity_poly.pdbx_seq_one_letter_code
_entity_poly.pdbx_strand_id
1 'polypeptide(L)'
;MVTQVTSFSKNGVSDWYIQRMSSYVMAAYVVFLLGFVLFASDLSFEVWSALFGQTWMQLATLVTLLATCAHAWIGMWTVGTDYLRGRTMGPKGDQLRGIYQVVCGLLLVAYVLWGIKILWGN
;
A
#
# COMPACT_ATOMS: atom_id res chain seq x y z
N MET A 1 -23.18 3.33 9.62
CA MET A 1 -23.03 3.87 8.26
C MET A 1 -21.76 4.67 8.16
N VAL A 2 -20.99 4.41 7.13
CA VAL A 2 -19.75 5.14 6.90
C VAL A 2 -20.10 6.52 6.32
N THR A 3 -19.79 7.55 7.09
CA THR A 3 -20.05 8.92 6.67
C THR A 3 -18.84 9.58 6.05
N GLN A 4 -17.66 8.96 6.21
CA GLN A 4 -16.44 9.50 5.65
C GLN A 4 -15.76 8.45 4.80
N VAL A 5 -15.31 8.88 3.63
CA VAL A 5 -14.62 8.06 2.66
C VAL A 5 -13.35 8.80 2.26
N THR A 6 -12.49 8.17 1.49
CA THR A 6 -11.26 8.81 1.05
C THR A 6 -11.59 10.07 0.25
N SER A 7 -10.70 11.04 0.32
CA SER A 7 -10.92 12.33 -0.32
C SER A 7 -11.00 12.25 -1.85
N PHE A 8 -10.44 11.18 -2.43
CA PHE A 8 -10.36 11.07 -3.88
C PHE A 8 -11.69 10.72 -4.52
N SER A 9 -12.39 9.74 -3.98
CA SER A 9 -13.62 9.25 -4.58
C SER A 9 -14.87 9.80 -3.89
N LYS A 10 -14.76 10.04 -2.59
CA LYS A 10 -15.91 10.42 -1.73
C LYS A 10 -17.09 9.45 -1.91
N ASN A 11 -16.77 8.18 -2.15
CA ASN A 11 -17.74 7.15 -2.47
C ASN A 11 -17.29 5.84 -1.83
N GLY A 12 -18.10 5.33 -0.91
CA GLY A 12 -17.77 4.11 -0.19
C GLY A 12 -17.69 2.89 -1.08
N VAL A 13 -18.44 2.85 -2.18
CA VAL A 13 -18.38 1.74 -3.13
C VAL A 13 -17.02 1.72 -3.82
N SER A 14 -16.53 2.89 -4.24
CA SER A 14 -15.22 3.01 -4.87
C SER A 14 -14.12 2.55 -3.91
N ASP A 15 -14.18 2.98 -2.65
CA ASP A 15 -13.21 2.56 -1.65
C ASP A 15 -13.24 1.04 -1.44
N TRP A 16 -14.44 0.47 -1.44
CA TRP A 16 -14.58 -0.99 -1.30
C TRP A 16 -13.93 -1.73 -2.46
N TYR A 17 -14.15 -1.26 -3.70
CA TYR A 17 -13.54 -1.88 -4.88
C TYR A 17 -12.03 -1.76 -4.86
N ILE A 18 -11.51 -0.57 -4.56
CA ILE A 18 -10.06 -0.36 -4.51
C ILE A 18 -9.43 -1.27 -3.46
N GLN A 19 -10.07 -1.40 -2.30
CA GLN A 19 -9.57 -2.24 -1.23
C GLN A 19 -9.52 -3.71 -1.66
N ARG A 20 -10.56 -4.17 -2.35
CA ARG A 20 -10.61 -5.55 -2.83
C ARG A 20 -9.61 -5.82 -3.95
N MET A 21 -9.58 -4.95 -4.96
CA MET A 21 -8.69 -5.15 -6.11
C MET A 21 -7.22 -5.06 -5.69
N SER A 22 -6.89 -4.11 -4.82
CA SER A 22 -5.52 -3.99 -4.33
C SER A 22 -5.09 -5.22 -3.55
N SER A 23 -5.99 -5.80 -2.75
CA SER A 23 -5.66 -7.02 -2.01
C SER A 23 -5.38 -8.20 -2.93
N TYR A 24 -6.11 -8.32 -4.05
CA TYR A 24 -5.86 -9.37 -5.02
C TYR A 24 -4.49 -9.21 -5.68
N VAL A 25 -4.13 -7.98 -6.05
CA VAL A 25 -2.82 -7.70 -6.63
C VAL A 25 -1.71 -8.05 -5.65
N MET A 26 -1.85 -7.61 -4.39
CA MET A 26 -0.87 -7.90 -3.36
C MET A 26 -0.73 -9.41 -3.12
N ALA A 27 -1.85 -10.11 -3.03
CA ALA A 27 -1.84 -11.56 -2.81
C ALA A 27 -1.18 -12.30 -3.97
N ALA A 28 -1.50 -11.93 -5.19
CA ALA A 28 -0.92 -12.55 -6.38
C ALA A 28 0.60 -12.36 -6.41
N TYR A 29 1.07 -11.16 -6.08
CA TYR A 29 2.48 -10.85 -6.05
C TYR A 29 3.20 -11.67 -4.98
N VAL A 30 2.65 -11.74 -3.77
CA VAL A 30 3.24 -12.52 -2.68
C VAL A 30 3.29 -14.00 -3.03
N VAL A 31 2.21 -14.55 -3.60
CA VAL A 31 2.19 -15.94 -4.03
C VAL A 31 3.26 -16.21 -5.08
N PHE A 32 3.42 -15.30 -6.05
CA PHE A 32 4.45 -15.43 -7.07
C PHE A 32 5.85 -15.44 -6.43
N LEU A 33 6.14 -14.48 -5.55
CA LEU A 33 7.45 -14.42 -4.90
C LEU A 33 7.73 -15.65 -4.05
N LEU A 34 6.74 -16.09 -3.28
CA LEU A 34 6.89 -17.30 -2.47
C LEU A 34 7.16 -18.51 -3.35
N GLY A 35 6.42 -18.65 -4.44
CA GLY A 35 6.64 -19.74 -5.38
C GLY A 35 8.05 -19.68 -5.97
N PHE A 36 8.48 -18.49 -6.36
CA PHE A 36 9.82 -18.31 -6.91
C PHE A 36 10.89 -18.77 -5.91
N VAL A 37 10.78 -18.34 -4.66
CA VAL A 37 11.75 -18.68 -3.62
C VAL A 37 11.72 -20.17 -3.30
N LEU A 38 10.52 -20.74 -3.18
CA LEU A 38 10.37 -22.15 -2.77
C LEU A 38 10.78 -23.12 -3.86
N PHE A 39 10.55 -22.78 -5.13
CA PHE A 39 10.82 -23.69 -6.24
C PHE A 39 12.14 -23.40 -6.94
N ALA A 40 12.86 -22.35 -6.55
CA ALA A 40 14.19 -22.10 -7.09
C ALA A 40 15.16 -23.15 -6.54
N SER A 41 15.82 -23.87 -7.45
CA SER A 41 16.75 -24.93 -7.04
C SER A 41 18.04 -24.35 -6.46
N ASP A 42 18.39 -23.16 -6.86
CA ASP A 42 19.65 -22.52 -6.45
C ASP A 42 19.44 -21.01 -6.36
N LEU A 43 18.82 -20.59 -5.25
CA LEU A 43 18.52 -19.19 -5.04
C LEU A 43 19.77 -18.47 -4.56
N SER A 44 20.25 -17.55 -5.37
CA SER A 44 21.42 -16.73 -5.06
C SER A 44 21.07 -15.27 -5.27
N PHE A 45 21.97 -14.39 -4.85
CA PHE A 45 21.83 -12.96 -5.13
C PHE A 45 21.74 -12.69 -6.63
N GLU A 46 22.50 -13.41 -7.42
CA GLU A 46 22.48 -13.23 -8.87
C GLU A 46 21.13 -13.60 -9.48
N VAL A 47 20.57 -14.72 -9.05
CA VAL A 47 19.24 -15.17 -9.52
C VAL A 47 18.18 -14.17 -9.10
N TRP A 48 18.21 -13.73 -7.86
CA TRP A 48 17.27 -12.75 -7.34
C TRP A 48 17.37 -11.41 -8.07
N SER A 49 18.60 -10.92 -8.24
CA SER A 49 18.84 -9.66 -8.95
C SER A 49 18.42 -9.74 -10.40
N ALA A 50 18.64 -10.88 -11.05
CA ALA A 50 18.22 -11.07 -12.44
C ALA A 50 16.72 -10.99 -12.57
N LEU A 51 15.96 -11.53 -11.62
CA LEU A 51 14.50 -11.42 -11.63
C LEU A 51 14.07 -9.95 -11.60
N PHE A 52 14.63 -9.17 -10.69
CA PHE A 52 14.25 -7.76 -10.54
C PHE A 52 14.89 -6.86 -11.60
N GLY A 53 15.81 -7.39 -12.39
CA GLY A 53 16.30 -6.69 -13.57
C GLY A 53 15.38 -6.78 -14.78
N GLN A 54 14.40 -7.67 -14.75
CA GLN A 54 13.44 -7.79 -15.85
C GLN A 54 12.43 -6.64 -15.79
N THR A 55 12.16 -6.04 -16.93
CA THR A 55 11.24 -4.90 -16.99
C THR A 55 9.85 -5.29 -16.51
N TRP A 56 9.35 -6.46 -16.93
CA TRP A 56 8.03 -6.90 -16.50
C TRP A 56 7.94 -7.05 -14.98
N MET A 57 9.02 -7.52 -14.35
CA MET A 57 9.04 -7.68 -12.90
C MET A 57 9.10 -6.34 -12.19
N GLN A 58 9.87 -5.40 -12.75
CA GLN A 58 9.94 -4.03 -12.20
C GLN A 58 8.57 -3.37 -12.25
N LEU A 59 7.86 -3.50 -13.37
CA LEU A 59 6.53 -2.94 -13.51
C LEU A 59 5.52 -3.64 -12.58
N ALA A 60 5.59 -4.95 -12.47
CA ALA A 60 4.73 -5.69 -11.57
C ALA A 60 4.96 -5.27 -10.12
N THR A 61 6.21 -5.08 -9.73
CA THR A 61 6.55 -4.61 -8.39
C THR A 61 6.05 -3.20 -8.15
N LEU A 62 6.18 -2.32 -9.12
CA LEU A 62 5.67 -0.95 -8.99
C LEU A 62 4.15 -0.95 -8.85
N VAL A 63 3.44 -1.70 -9.68
CA VAL A 63 1.99 -1.81 -9.60
C VAL A 63 1.58 -2.33 -8.22
N THR A 64 2.28 -3.36 -7.72
CA THR A 64 1.99 -3.92 -6.40
C THR A 64 2.27 -2.91 -5.29
N LEU A 65 3.35 -2.14 -5.42
CA LEU A 65 3.69 -1.12 -4.45
C LEU A 65 2.60 -0.05 -4.39
N LEU A 66 2.13 0.41 -5.57
CA LEU A 66 1.04 1.39 -5.63
C LEU A 66 -0.26 0.80 -5.07
N ALA A 67 -0.54 -0.46 -5.37
CA ALA A 67 -1.71 -1.15 -4.82
C ALA A 67 -1.62 -1.24 -3.29
N THR A 68 -0.44 -1.54 -2.77
CA THR A 68 -0.20 -1.60 -1.33
C THR A 68 -0.43 -0.24 -0.69
N CYS A 69 0.02 0.83 -1.34
CA CYS A 69 -0.19 2.18 -0.82
C CYS A 69 -1.67 2.55 -0.83
N ALA A 70 -2.39 2.24 -1.89
CA ALA A 70 -3.83 2.49 -1.95
C ALA A 70 -4.58 1.70 -0.87
N HIS A 71 -4.22 0.43 -0.72
CA HIS A 71 -4.82 -0.44 0.30
C HIS A 71 -4.55 0.09 1.71
N ALA A 72 -3.31 0.47 1.99
CA ALA A 72 -2.92 1.01 3.28
C ALA A 72 -3.60 2.34 3.56
N TRP A 73 -3.68 3.21 2.54
CA TRP A 73 -4.31 4.52 2.70
C TRP A 73 -5.78 4.37 3.10
N ILE A 74 -6.52 3.53 2.39
CA ILE A 74 -7.94 3.32 2.69
C ILE A 74 -8.10 2.68 4.07
N GLY A 75 -7.27 1.69 4.40
CA GLY A 75 -7.32 1.04 5.71
C GLY A 75 -7.01 2.00 6.83
N MET A 76 -5.97 2.82 6.68
CA MET A 76 -5.58 3.80 7.70
C MET A 76 -6.61 4.92 7.82
N TRP A 77 -7.21 5.32 6.70
CA TRP A 77 -8.28 6.30 6.72
C TRP A 77 -9.46 5.80 7.56
N THR A 78 -9.85 4.54 7.35
CA THR A 78 -10.94 3.92 8.09
C THR A 78 -10.63 3.87 9.58
N VAL A 79 -9.41 3.46 9.95
CA VAL A 79 -9.00 3.43 11.36
C VAL A 79 -9.03 4.84 11.95
N GLY A 80 -8.54 5.82 11.22
CA GLY A 80 -8.54 7.20 11.69
C GLY A 80 -9.93 7.75 11.92
N THR A 81 -10.84 7.49 10.97
CA THR A 81 -12.21 8.01 11.11
C THR A 81 -13.00 7.30 12.19
N ASP A 82 -12.68 6.04 12.47
CA ASP A 82 -13.38 5.27 13.50
C ASP A 82 -12.89 5.59 14.91
N TYR A 83 -11.60 5.82 15.09
CA TYR A 83 -10.98 5.94 16.41
C TYR A 83 -10.52 7.34 16.75
N LEU A 84 -9.99 8.10 15.80
CA LEU A 84 -9.45 9.44 16.03
C LEU A 84 -10.49 10.49 15.67
N ARG A 85 -11.44 10.70 16.55
CA ARG A 85 -12.51 11.67 16.32
C ARG A 85 -12.92 12.30 17.64
N GLY A 86 -13.61 13.44 17.55
CA GLY A 86 -14.03 14.18 18.73
C GLY A 86 -14.93 13.37 19.65
N ARG A 87 -15.68 12.45 19.09
CA ARG A 87 -16.61 11.61 19.84
C ARG A 87 -15.91 10.66 20.81
N THR A 88 -14.75 10.13 20.40
CA THR A 88 -14.00 9.14 21.19
C THR A 88 -12.83 9.76 21.94
N MET A 89 -12.20 10.80 21.37
CA MET A 89 -10.97 11.39 21.87
C MET A 89 -11.14 12.80 22.42
N GLY A 90 -12.36 13.35 22.35
CA GLY A 90 -12.63 14.71 22.80
C GLY A 90 -12.23 15.77 21.76
N PRO A 91 -12.05 17.02 22.19
CA PRO A 91 -11.82 18.13 21.25
C PRO A 91 -10.58 17.97 20.38
N LYS A 92 -9.59 17.21 20.82
CA LYS A 92 -8.35 17.02 20.07
C LYS A 92 -8.41 15.87 19.09
N GLY A 93 -9.51 15.12 19.04
CA GLY A 93 -9.63 13.96 18.16
C GLY A 93 -9.47 14.30 16.69
N ASP A 94 -10.10 15.38 16.24
CA ASP A 94 -10.01 15.79 14.85
C ASP A 94 -8.60 16.23 14.46
N GLN A 95 -7.91 16.94 15.36
CA GLN A 95 -6.53 17.35 15.12
C GLN A 95 -5.61 16.15 15.05
N LEU A 96 -5.78 15.18 15.96
CA LEU A 96 -5.00 13.95 15.94
C LEU A 96 -5.22 13.16 14.67
N ARG A 97 -6.48 13.10 14.19
CA ARG A 97 -6.78 12.42 12.94
C ARG A 97 -6.07 13.08 11.76
N GLY A 98 -6.07 14.43 11.71
CA GLY A 98 -5.38 15.17 10.66
C GLY A 98 -3.87 14.88 10.65
N ILE A 99 -3.26 14.90 11.82
CA ILE A 99 -1.82 14.60 11.96
C ILE A 99 -1.55 13.16 11.52
N TYR A 100 -2.37 12.23 11.98
CA TYR A 100 -2.26 10.82 11.63
C TYR A 100 -2.31 10.62 10.11
N GLN A 101 -3.26 11.27 9.44
CA GLN A 101 -3.42 11.14 7.99
C GLN A 101 -2.23 11.73 7.24
N VAL A 102 -1.71 12.88 7.68
CA VAL A 102 -0.54 13.49 7.07
C VAL A 102 0.69 12.60 7.23
N VAL A 103 0.92 12.08 8.43
CA VAL A 103 2.05 11.19 8.68
C VAL A 103 1.96 9.93 7.83
N CYS A 104 0.78 9.31 7.77
CA CYS A 104 0.58 8.12 6.93
C CYS A 104 0.82 8.42 5.47
N GLY A 105 0.32 9.54 4.97
CA GLY A 105 0.52 9.94 3.58
C GLY A 105 2.00 10.13 3.25
N LEU A 106 2.74 10.81 4.14
CA LEU A 106 4.17 11.03 3.94
C LEU A 106 4.94 9.72 3.96
N LEU A 107 4.59 8.79 4.86
CA LEU A 107 5.24 7.49 4.89
C LEU A 107 4.99 6.71 3.60
N LEU A 108 3.77 6.73 3.09
CA LEU A 108 3.45 6.02 1.85
C LEU A 108 4.21 6.60 0.66
N VAL A 109 4.30 7.93 0.56
CA VAL A 109 5.07 8.58 -0.48
C VAL A 109 6.55 8.21 -0.37
N ALA A 110 7.09 8.20 0.85
CA ALA A 110 8.48 7.82 1.08
C ALA A 110 8.74 6.39 0.63
N TYR A 111 7.82 5.46 0.91
CA TYR A 111 7.99 4.07 0.49
C TYR A 111 7.94 3.92 -1.03
N VAL A 112 7.07 4.68 -1.71
CA VAL A 112 6.99 4.64 -3.17
C VAL A 112 8.30 5.15 -3.78
N LEU A 113 8.79 6.29 -3.30
CA LEU A 113 10.04 6.86 -3.82
C LEU A 113 11.22 5.94 -3.57
N TRP A 114 11.27 5.34 -2.39
CA TRP A 114 12.34 4.39 -2.06
C TRP A 114 12.25 3.15 -2.93
N GLY A 115 11.04 2.63 -3.14
CA GLY A 115 10.85 1.48 -4.01
C GLY A 115 11.30 1.74 -5.44
N ILE A 116 10.96 2.92 -5.98
CA ILE A 116 11.39 3.31 -7.32
C ILE A 116 12.92 3.39 -7.38
N LYS A 117 13.54 3.97 -6.36
CA LYS A 117 14.99 4.05 -6.29
C LYS A 117 15.63 2.65 -6.28
N ILE A 118 15.07 1.73 -5.51
CA ILE A 118 15.61 0.36 -5.45
C ILE A 118 15.48 -0.33 -6.80
N LEU A 119 14.35 -0.17 -7.47
CA LEU A 119 14.09 -0.87 -8.74
C LEU A 119 14.91 -0.33 -9.90
N TRP A 120 15.10 0.98 -9.97
CA TRP A 120 15.74 1.63 -11.12
C TRP A 120 16.92 2.52 -10.76
N GLY A 121 17.29 2.61 -9.51
CA GLY A 121 18.27 3.58 -9.04
C GLY A 121 19.73 3.15 -9.13
N ASN A 122 20.00 2.08 -9.82
CA ASN A 122 21.39 1.60 -9.93
C ASN A 122 22.13 2.27 -11.06
#